data_c88d5b31feee617e5f71c46073ed79eb
#
_entry.id   c88d5b31feee617e5f71c46073ed79eb
#
_cell.length_a   1.000
_cell.length_b   1.000
_cell.length_c   1.000
_cell.angle_alpha   90.00
_cell.angle_beta   90.00
_cell.angle_gamma   90.00
#
_symmetry.space_group_name_H-M   'P 1'
#
loop_
_entity.id
_entity.type
_entity.pdbx_description
1 polymer ?
#
loop_
_entity_poly.entity_id
_entity_poly.type
_entity_poly.pdbx_seq_one_letter_code
_entity_poly.pdbx_strand_id
1 'polypeptide(L)'
;IEDTHATYQTIKEEFGQEVADLVEGVTKISELENQAKANSRAENFRKLIIATSKDIRVLLVKIADRLHNMRTIHSIDKQEKKERIARETMEIYSPLADRMGMNRIRDELEDLSFEVLNPKARKLIKDRLDKIKENNLISFNSVADEFTKLLNENDLSATIYGREKTPFSPVSYTHLRAHETSSN
;
A
#
# COMPACT_ATOMS: atom_id res chain seq x y z
N ILE A 1 5.78 -16.22 -17.41
CA ILE A 1 4.72 -16.49 -18.40
C ILE A 1 4.46 -15.23 -19.21
N GLU A 2 4.23 -14.05 -18.62
CA GLU A 2 3.88 -12.83 -19.37
C GLU A 2 4.97 -12.39 -20.37
N ASP A 3 6.23 -12.46 -19.95
CA ASP A 3 7.38 -11.96 -20.74
C ASP A 3 8.33 -13.07 -21.21
N THR A 4 7.94 -14.35 -21.08
CA THR A 4 8.77 -15.49 -21.41
C THR A 4 7.98 -16.56 -22.17
N HIS A 5 8.70 -17.52 -22.79
CA HIS A 5 8.09 -18.68 -23.43
C HIS A 5 7.71 -19.79 -22.45
N ALA A 6 7.81 -19.55 -21.14
CA ALA A 6 7.42 -20.51 -20.13
C ALA A 6 5.90 -20.75 -20.15
N THR A 7 5.50 -22.01 -20.17
CA THR A 7 4.09 -22.40 -20.12
C THR A 7 3.70 -22.83 -18.70
N TYR A 8 2.40 -22.88 -18.42
CA TYR A 8 1.89 -23.45 -17.18
C TYR A 8 2.46 -24.84 -16.92
N GLN A 9 2.54 -25.68 -17.95
CA GLN A 9 3.07 -27.05 -17.83
C GLN A 9 4.54 -27.07 -17.44
N THR A 10 5.36 -26.18 -18.03
CA THR A 10 6.79 -26.06 -17.68
C THR A 10 6.97 -25.68 -16.20
N ILE A 11 6.19 -24.70 -15.72
CA ILE A 11 6.24 -24.28 -14.33
C ILE A 11 5.77 -25.39 -13.38
N LYS A 12 4.72 -26.11 -13.77
CA LYS A 12 4.22 -27.24 -12.98
C LYS A 12 5.25 -28.36 -12.84
N GLU A 13 5.99 -28.66 -13.90
CA GLU A 13 7.03 -29.70 -13.90
C GLU A 13 8.23 -29.31 -13.05
N GLU A 14 8.64 -28.04 -13.11
CA GLU A 14 9.82 -27.55 -12.38
C GLU A 14 9.54 -27.19 -10.92
N PHE A 15 8.39 -26.58 -10.63
CA PHE A 15 8.07 -25.98 -9.32
C PHE A 15 6.84 -26.57 -8.63
N GLY A 16 6.15 -27.49 -9.28
CA GLY A 16 4.96 -28.15 -8.75
C GLY A 16 3.65 -27.41 -9.05
N GLN A 17 2.54 -28.11 -8.77
CA GLN A 17 1.18 -27.67 -9.09
C GLN A 17 0.81 -26.36 -8.40
N GLU A 18 1.12 -26.22 -7.10
CA GLU A 18 0.73 -25.03 -6.33
C GLU A 18 1.37 -23.74 -6.87
N VAL A 19 2.63 -23.80 -7.27
CA VAL A 19 3.34 -22.65 -7.84
C VAL A 19 2.78 -22.33 -9.22
N ALA A 20 2.49 -23.32 -10.04
CA ALA A 20 1.88 -23.13 -11.37
C ALA A 20 0.50 -22.45 -11.26
N ASP A 21 -0.34 -22.88 -10.32
CA ASP A 21 -1.66 -22.32 -10.08
C ASP A 21 -1.57 -20.84 -9.60
N LEU A 22 -0.60 -20.54 -8.72
CA LEU A 22 -0.33 -19.19 -8.26
C LEU A 22 0.10 -18.27 -9.40
N VAL A 23 1.06 -18.70 -10.22
CA VAL A 23 1.57 -17.94 -11.35
C VAL A 23 0.46 -17.71 -12.38
N GLU A 24 -0.35 -18.73 -12.67
CA GLU A 24 -1.51 -18.58 -13.56
C GLU A 24 -2.51 -17.54 -13.01
N GLY A 25 -2.78 -17.57 -11.70
CA GLY A 25 -3.65 -16.62 -11.04
C GLY A 25 -3.15 -15.18 -11.15
N VAL A 26 -1.85 -14.96 -10.93
CA VAL A 26 -1.21 -13.63 -11.07
C VAL A 26 -1.29 -13.15 -12.50
N THR A 27 -0.97 -14.00 -13.49
CA THR A 27 -1.03 -13.67 -14.93
C THR A 27 -2.44 -13.27 -15.35
N LYS A 28 -3.48 -14.02 -14.95
CA LYS A 28 -4.88 -13.67 -15.24
C LYS A 28 -5.29 -12.30 -14.69
N ILE A 29 -4.80 -11.93 -13.50
CA ILE A 29 -5.06 -10.61 -12.93
C ILE A 29 -4.39 -9.52 -13.77
N SER A 30 -3.13 -9.70 -14.18
CA SER A 30 -2.42 -8.75 -15.03
C SER A 30 -3.12 -8.55 -16.38
N GLU A 31 -3.63 -9.61 -16.99
CA GLU A 31 -4.42 -9.53 -18.22
C GLU A 31 -5.71 -8.72 -18.02
N LEU A 32 -6.43 -8.95 -16.92
CA LEU A 32 -7.63 -8.19 -16.57
C LEU A 32 -7.33 -6.70 -16.35
N GLU A 33 -6.21 -6.37 -15.69
CA GLU A 33 -5.75 -4.98 -15.51
C GLU A 33 -5.45 -4.31 -16.85
N ASN A 34 -4.82 -5.02 -17.77
CA ASN A 34 -4.50 -4.50 -19.12
C ASN A 34 -5.76 -4.27 -19.96
N GLN A 35 -6.77 -5.13 -19.86
CA GLN A 35 -8.06 -4.99 -20.55
C GLN A 35 -8.93 -3.90 -19.93
N ALA A 36 -8.80 -3.64 -18.65
CA ALA A 36 -9.61 -2.73 -17.87
C ALA A 36 -9.40 -1.23 -18.16
N LYS A 37 -8.53 -0.87 -19.09
CA LYS A 37 -8.27 0.53 -19.51
C LYS A 37 -9.51 1.29 -19.98
N ALA A 38 -10.62 0.59 -20.25
CA ALA A 38 -11.88 1.15 -20.74
C ALA A 38 -13.03 1.13 -19.71
N ASN A 39 -12.91 0.42 -18.59
CA ASN A 39 -14.02 0.17 -17.66
C ASN A 39 -13.93 1.00 -16.37
N SER A 40 -15.05 1.13 -15.65
CA SER A 40 -15.12 1.88 -14.41
C SER A 40 -14.23 1.25 -13.32
N ARG A 41 -13.67 2.08 -12.42
CA ARG A 41 -12.82 1.68 -11.30
C ARG A 41 -13.43 0.60 -10.42
N ALA A 42 -14.75 0.71 -10.16
CA ALA A 42 -15.48 -0.26 -9.35
C ALA A 42 -15.52 -1.65 -10.00
N GLU A 43 -15.59 -1.72 -11.31
CA GLU A 43 -15.60 -2.98 -12.06
C GLU A 43 -14.22 -3.65 -12.02
N ASN A 44 -13.14 -2.87 -12.13
CA ASN A 44 -11.77 -3.37 -12.02
C ASN A 44 -11.48 -3.93 -10.64
N PHE A 45 -11.88 -3.21 -9.59
CA PHE A 45 -11.79 -3.68 -8.22
C PHE A 45 -12.57 -4.98 -7.99
N ARG A 46 -13.81 -5.05 -8.50
CA ARG A 46 -14.64 -6.26 -8.40
C ARG A 46 -14.02 -7.46 -9.13
N LYS A 47 -13.49 -7.25 -10.34
CA LYS A 47 -12.80 -8.30 -11.11
C LYS A 47 -11.56 -8.82 -10.37
N LEU A 48 -10.78 -7.91 -9.77
CA LEU A 48 -9.62 -8.27 -8.96
C LEU A 48 -10.02 -9.15 -7.76
N ILE A 49 -11.05 -8.75 -7.01
CA ILE A 49 -11.55 -9.53 -5.87
C ILE A 49 -12.05 -10.91 -6.32
N ILE A 50 -12.79 -10.99 -7.42
CA ILE A 50 -13.30 -12.27 -7.93
C ILE A 50 -12.15 -13.18 -8.40
N ALA A 51 -11.16 -12.63 -9.11
CA ALA A 51 -10.00 -13.38 -9.57
C ALA A 51 -9.16 -13.94 -8.42
N THR A 52 -9.11 -13.21 -7.29
CA THR A 52 -8.37 -13.63 -6.08
C THR A 52 -9.19 -14.50 -5.13
N SER A 53 -10.49 -14.70 -5.39
CA SER A 53 -11.38 -15.47 -4.50
C SER A 53 -10.98 -16.94 -4.37
N LYS A 54 -10.25 -17.48 -5.33
CA LYS A 54 -9.78 -18.88 -5.32
C LYS A 54 -8.54 -19.07 -4.44
N ASP A 55 -7.62 -18.11 -4.47
CA ASP A 55 -6.39 -18.15 -3.68
C ASP A 55 -5.93 -16.74 -3.28
N ILE A 56 -6.00 -16.47 -1.99
CA ILE A 56 -5.60 -15.19 -1.41
C ILE A 56 -4.12 -14.87 -1.62
N ARG A 57 -3.26 -15.90 -1.80
CA ARG A 57 -1.83 -15.72 -2.03
C ARG A 57 -1.55 -14.96 -3.33
N VAL A 58 -2.40 -15.13 -4.34
CA VAL A 58 -2.32 -14.38 -5.61
C VAL A 58 -2.40 -12.87 -5.35
N LEU A 59 -3.30 -12.44 -4.46
CA LEU A 59 -3.42 -11.03 -4.08
C LEU A 59 -2.20 -10.53 -3.32
N LEU A 60 -1.65 -11.35 -2.42
CA LEU A 60 -0.42 -11.01 -1.69
C LEU A 60 0.75 -10.76 -2.64
N VAL A 61 0.93 -11.63 -3.63
CA VAL A 61 1.97 -11.49 -4.67
C VAL A 61 1.76 -10.20 -5.47
N LYS A 62 0.52 -9.90 -5.88
CA LYS A 62 0.21 -8.67 -6.64
C LYS A 62 0.43 -7.40 -5.82
N ILE A 63 0.10 -7.39 -4.53
CA ILE A 63 0.37 -6.24 -3.64
C ILE A 63 1.88 -6.05 -3.48
N ALA A 64 2.65 -7.13 -3.32
CA ALA A 64 4.10 -7.07 -3.20
C ALA A 64 4.77 -6.58 -4.50
N ASP A 65 4.31 -7.05 -5.67
CA ASP A 65 4.74 -6.59 -6.99
C ASP A 65 4.43 -5.09 -7.14
N ARG A 66 3.21 -4.65 -6.82
CA ARG A 66 2.83 -3.25 -6.88
C ARG A 66 3.70 -2.38 -5.96
N LEU A 67 4.00 -2.84 -4.76
CA LEU A 67 4.89 -2.12 -3.85
C LEU A 67 6.30 -1.99 -4.43
N HIS A 68 6.85 -3.05 -5.02
CA HIS A 68 8.13 -3.00 -5.69
C HIS A 68 8.11 -2.01 -6.87
N ASN A 69 7.07 -2.05 -7.69
CA ASN A 69 6.88 -1.13 -8.82
C ASN A 69 6.77 0.33 -8.37
N MET A 70 6.12 0.59 -7.24
CA MET A 70 6.05 1.94 -6.67
C MET A 70 7.39 2.42 -6.12
N ARG A 71 8.17 1.57 -5.48
CA ARG A 71 9.54 1.89 -5.01
C ARG A 71 10.50 2.24 -6.16
N THR A 72 10.28 1.64 -7.34
CA THR A 72 11.10 1.84 -8.53
C THR A 72 10.45 2.76 -9.57
N ILE A 73 9.39 3.46 -9.23
CA ILE A 73 8.58 4.26 -10.17
C ILE A 73 9.38 5.40 -10.82
N HIS A 74 10.44 5.85 -10.17
CA HIS A 74 11.34 6.89 -10.68
C HIS A 74 12.07 6.46 -11.97
N SER A 75 12.27 5.14 -12.19
CA SER A 75 12.91 4.60 -13.39
C SER A 75 12.05 4.69 -14.67
N ILE A 76 10.78 5.06 -14.53
CA ILE A 76 9.88 5.25 -15.67
C ILE A 76 10.06 6.67 -16.22
N ASP A 77 10.34 6.83 -17.50
CA ASP A 77 10.59 8.15 -18.11
C ASP A 77 9.32 9.00 -18.23
N LYS A 78 8.19 8.37 -18.60
CA LYS A 78 6.94 9.07 -18.91
C LYS A 78 6.16 9.43 -17.64
N GLN A 79 6.03 10.74 -17.37
CA GLN A 79 5.30 11.25 -16.21
C GLN A 79 3.84 10.80 -16.16
N GLU A 80 3.14 10.82 -17.30
CA GLU A 80 1.74 10.34 -17.39
C GLU A 80 1.58 8.88 -16.95
N LYS A 81 2.58 8.03 -17.30
CA LYS A 81 2.58 6.63 -16.88
C LYS A 81 2.79 6.50 -15.36
N LYS A 82 3.69 7.30 -14.77
CA LYS A 82 3.88 7.35 -13.31
C LYS A 82 2.59 7.72 -12.59
N GLU A 83 1.96 8.80 -13.03
CA GLU A 83 0.71 9.29 -12.43
C GLU A 83 -0.44 8.28 -12.54
N ARG A 84 -0.55 7.61 -13.69
CA ARG A 84 -1.56 6.55 -13.86
C ARG A 84 -1.34 5.40 -12.87
N ILE A 85 -0.09 4.91 -12.75
CA ILE A 85 0.26 3.83 -11.83
C ILE A 85 0.00 4.26 -10.38
N ALA A 86 0.38 5.49 -10.02
CA ALA A 86 0.17 6.03 -8.68
C ALA A 86 -1.33 6.18 -8.34
N ARG A 87 -2.17 6.66 -9.26
CA ARG A 87 -3.64 6.73 -9.09
C ARG A 87 -4.23 5.34 -8.89
N GLU A 88 -3.90 4.40 -9.75
CA GLU A 88 -4.37 3.02 -9.65
C GLU A 88 -3.95 2.39 -8.30
N THR A 89 -2.72 2.66 -7.86
CA THR A 89 -2.23 2.19 -6.57
C THR A 89 -3.05 2.76 -5.43
N MET A 90 -3.33 4.05 -5.42
CA MET A 90 -4.11 4.73 -4.40
C MET A 90 -5.57 4.26 -4.38
N GLU A 91 -6.15 3.99 -5.55
CA GLU A 91 -7.58 3.68 -5.70
C GLU A 91 -7.91 2.20 -5.51
N ILE A 92 -6.96 1.31 -5.77
CA ILE A 92 -7.20 -0.15 -5.76
C ILE A 92 -6.31 -0.85 -4.72
N TYR A 93 -4.99 -0.70 -4.84
CA TYR A 93 -4.06 -1.52 -4.07
C TYR A 93 -3.92 -1.08 -2.61
N SER A 94 -3.95 0.23 -2.34
CA SER A 94 -3.92 0.74 -0.97
C SER A 94 -5.15 0.31 -0.16
N PRO A 95 -6.39 0.46 -0.65
CA PRO A 95 -7.59 -0.07 0.02
C PRO A 95 -7.59 -1.59 0.17
N LEU A 96 -7.00 -2.34 -0.76
CA LEU A 96 -6.87 -3.79 -0.64
C LEU A 96 -5.91 -4.17 0.49
N ALA A 97 -4.74 -3.54 0.54
CA ALA A 97 -3.77 -3.75 1.61
C ALA A 97 -4.36 -3.41 2.99
N ASP A 98 -5.15 -2.34 3.07
CA ASP A 98 -5.88 -1.96 4.29
C ASP A 98 -6.86 -3.04 4.75
N ARG A 99 -7.72 -3.53 3.86
CA ARG A 99 -8.70 -4.59 4.16
C ARG A 99 -8.06 -5.91 4.58
N MET A 100 -6.84 -6.17 4.12
CA MET A 100 -6.05 -7.34 4.52
C MET A 100 -5.26 -7.11 5.82
N GLY A 101 -5.38 -5.94 6.46
CA GLY A 101 -4.63 -5.60 7.66
C GLY A 101 -3.15 -5.33 7.42
N MET A 102 -2.72 -5.19 6.15
CA MET A 102 -1.32 -4.94 5.76
C MET A 102 -0.99 -3.44 5.89
N ASN A 103 -1.20 -2.88 7.07
CA ASN A 103 -1.12 -1.44 7.33
C ASN A 103 0.21 -0.80 6.90
N ARG A 104 1.35 -1.51 7.10
CA ARG A 104 2.66 -0.99 6.68
C ARG A 104 2.76 -0.84 5.17
N ILE A 105 2.26 -1.82 4.43
CA ILE A 105 2.27 -1.80 2.95
C ILE A 105 1.32 -0.72 2.45
N ARG A 106 0.11 -0.62 3.03
CA ARG A 106 -0.84 0.46 2.70
C ARG A 106 -0.18 1.84 2.89
N ASP A 107 0.38 2.09 4.06
CA ASP A 107 1.00 3.38 4.38
C ASP A 107 2.13 3.74 3.40
N GLU A 108 2.93 2.76 3.00
CA GLU A 108 4.02 2.95 2.03
C GLU A 108 3.50 3.17 0.61
N LEU A 109 2.49 2.39 0.17
CA LEU A 109 1.84 2.59 -1.13
C LEU A 109 1.21 3.98 -1.24
N GLU A 110 0.53 4.44 -0.19
CA GLU A 110 -0.07 5.77 -0.13
C GLU A 110 0.98 6.89 -0.20
N ASP A 111 2.07 6.77 0.57
CA ASP A 111 3.11 7.81 0.60
C ASP A 111 3.86 7.90 -0.74
N LEU A 112 4.23 6.76 -1.34
CA LEU A 112 4.86 6.72 -2.67
C LEU A 112 3.92 7.25 -3.77
N SER A 113 2.63 6.93 -3.71
CA SER A 113 1.64 7.46 -4.64
C SER A 113 1.44 8.96 -4.46
N PHE A 114 1.40 9.44 -3.23
CA PHE A 114 1.27 10.85 -2.91
C PHE A 114 2.49 11.66 -3.40
N GLU A 115 3.69 11.09 -3.31
CA GLU A 115 4.90 11.69 -3.85
C GLU A 115 4.82 11.95 -5.36
N VAL A 116 4.26 11.00 -6.11
CA VAL A 116 4.09 11.13 -7.56
C VAL A 116 2.97 12.10 -7.92
N LEU A 117 1.83 12.01 -7.23
CA LEU A 117 0.61 12.78 -7.57
C LEU A 117 0.64 14.22 -7.07
N ASN A 118 1.24 14.48 -5.91
CA ASN A 118 1.26 15.78 -5.27
C ASN A 118 2.62 16.10 -4.61
N PRO A 119 3.72 16.16 -5.36
CA PRO A 119 5.08 16.28 -4.81
C PRO A 119 5.28 17.54 -3.97
N LYS A 120 4.67 18.65 -4.37
CA LYS A 120 4.75 19.93 -3.64
C LYS A 120 4.07 19.85 -2.28
N ALA A 121 2.86 19.28 -2.23
CA ALA A 121 2.12 19.11 -0.98
C ALA A 121 2.83 18.15 -0.03
N ARG A 122 3.32 17.01 -0.56
CA ARG A 122 4.08 16.04 0.23
C ARG A 122 5.33 16.67 0.84
N LYS A 123 6.10 17.44 0.07
CA LYS A 123 7.29 18.13 0.57
C LYS A 123 6.94 19.09 1.70
N LEU A 124 5.91 19.92 1.54
CA LEU A 124 5.49 20.87 2.57
C LEU A 124 5.10 20.17 3.87
N ILE A 125 4.35 19.07 3.77
CA ILE A 125 3.92 18.30 4.94
C ILE A 125 5.11 17.63 5.60
N LYS A 126 6.01 17.02 4.82
CA LYS A 126 7.24 16.39 5.33
C LYS A 126 8.10 17.41 6.09
N ASP A 127 8.37 18.57 5.50
CA ASP A 127 9.15 19.65 6.15
C ASP A 127 8.52 20.09 7.49
N ARG A 128 7.18 20.10 7.58
CA ARG A 128 6.47 20.40 8.84
C ARG A 128 6.58 19.28 9.86
N LEU A 129 6.42 18.02 9.42
CA LEU A 129 6.54 16.86 10.31
C LEU A 129 7.96 16.76 10.87
N ASP A 130 8.98 16.98 10.04
CA ASP A 130 10.39 16.96 10.46
C ASP A 130 10.67 18.04 11.54
N LYS A 131 10.14 19.25 11.38
CA LYS A 131 10.23 20.32 12.40
C LYS A 131 9.52 19.97 13.71
N ILE A 132 8.34 19.35 13.62
CA ILE A 132 7.60 18.89 14.81
C ILE A 132 8.40 17.78 15.51
N LYS A 133 9.00 16.88 14.74
CA LYS A 133 9.83 15.79 15.25
C LYS A 133 11.04 16.31 16.01
N GLU A 134 11.80 17.24 15.43
CA GLU A 134 12.96 17.86 16.08
C GLU A 134 12.59 18.49 17.43
N ASN A 135 11.41 19.13 17.50
CA ASN A 135 10.93 19.76 18.75
C ASN A 135 10.36 18.75 19.76
N ASN A 136 9.90 17.56 19.33
CA ASN A 136 9.18 16.61 20.20
C ASN A 136 9.95 15.30 20.48
N LEU A 137 11.17 15.12 20.00
CA LEU A 137 11.98 13.90 20.27
C LEU A 137 12.14 13.62 21.76
N ILE A 138 12.31 14.67 22.57
CA ILE A 138 12.45 14.56 24.04
C ILE A 138 11.12 14.11 24.66
N SER A 139 9.98 14.58 24.12
CA SER A 139 8.65 14.25 24.64
C SER A 139 8.24 12.79 24.39
N PHE A 140 8.63 12.21 23.25
CA PHE A 140 8.30 10.81 22.97
C PHE A 140 9.00 9.83 23.92
N ASN A 141 10.30 10.02 24.12
CA ASN A 141 11.07 9.17 25.01
C ASN A 141 10.57 9.27 26.45
N SER A 142 10.27 10.50 26.95
CA SER A 142 9.76 10.69 28.30
C SER A 142 8.37 10.01 28.49
N VAL A 143 7.49 10.09 27.51
CA VAL A 143 6.18 9.42 27.54
C VAL A 143 6.33 7.89 27.50
N ALA A 144 7.23 7.37 26.67
CA ALA A 144 7.49 5.92 26.61
C ALA A 144 8.08 5.39 27.95
N ASP A 145 8.98 6.15 28.56
CA ASP A 145 9.56 5.82 29.86
C ASP A 145 8.51 5.84 30.98
N GLU A 146 7.62 6.86 30.99
CA GLU A 146 6.52 6.96 31.95
C GLU A 146 5.53 5.80 31.81
N PHE A 147 5.14 5.43 30.60
CA PHE A 147 4.31 4.25 30.35
C PHE A 147 4.99 2.95 30.79
N THR A 148 6.29 2.80 30.49
CA THR A 148 7.06 1.63 30.90
C THR A 148 7.08 1.50 32.43
N LYS A 149 7.25 2.61 33.12
CA LYS A 149 7.24 2.65 34.59
C LYS A 149 5.87 2.26 35.15
N LEU A 150 4.80 2.85 34.63
CA LEU A 150 3.43 2.51 35.03
C LEU A 150 3.08 1.04 34.81
N LEU A 151 3.50 0.45 33.70
CA LEU A 151 3.31 -0.96 33.41
C LEU A 151 4.05 -1.86 34.39
N ASN A 152 5.30 -1.54 34.68
CA ASN A 152 6.12 -2.29 35.65
C ASN A 152 5.57 -2.19 37.07
N GLU A 153 5.03 -1.03 37.48
CA GLU A 153 4.41 -0.83 38.80
C GLU A 153 3.12 -1.67 38.96
N ASN A 154 2.50 -2.11 37.88
CA ASN A 154 1.32 -2.96 37.87
C ASN A 154 1.61 -4.41 37.47
N ASP A 155 2.88 -4.86 37.55
CA ASP A 155 3.34 -6.21 37.17
C ASP A 155 2.96 -6.61 35.73
N LEU A 156 2.85 -5.63 34.81
CA LEU A 156 2.55 -5.85 33.41
C LEU A 156 3.83 -5.73 32.58
N SER A 157 4.22 -6.83 31.92
CA SER A 157 5.32 -6.83 30.95
C SER A 157 4.81 -6.50 29.57
N ALA A 158 5.15 -5.33 29.02
CA ALA A 158 4.76 -4.93 27.66
C ALA A 158 5.89 -4.15 26.98
N THR A 159 5.95 -4.25 25.67
CA THR A 159 6.90 -3.47 24.85
C THR A 159 6.15 -2.33 24.18
N ILE A 160 6.62 -1.10 24.39
CA ILE A 160 6.00 0.11 23.85
C ILE A 160 6.63 0.43 22.49
N TYR A 161 5.81 0.53 21.45
CA TYR A 161 6.23 0.92 20.11
C TYR A 161 5.55 2.23 19.71
N GLY A 162 6.36 3.21 19.28
CA GLY A 162 5.87 4.41 18.63
C GLY A 162 5.88 4.26 17.11
N ARG A 163 4.86 4.80 16.43
CA ARG A 163 4.80 4.87 14.97
C ARG A 163 4.58 6.31 14.52
N GLU A 164 5.45 6.76 13.63
CA GLU A 164 5.22 8.03 12.93
C GLU A 164 4.13 7.89 11.86
N LYS A 165 3.33 8.94 11.70
CA LYS A 165 2.39 9.02 10.59
C LYS A 165 3.12 9.39 9.30
N THR A 166 2.75 8.74 8.19
CA THR A 166 3.23 9.11 6.86
C THR A 166 2.69 10.49 6.45
N PRO A 167 3.36 11.22 5.54
CA PRO A 167 2.89 12.52 5.05
C PRO A 167 1.47 12.51 4.47
N PHE A 168 1.02 11.39 3.93
CA PHE A 168 -0.35 11.24 3.40
C PHE A 168 -1.40 11.11 4.50
N SER A 169 -1.09 10.49 5.63
CA SER A 169 -2.03 10.22 6.72
C SER A 169 -2.77 11.46 7.25
N PRO A 170 -2.14 12.64 7.46
CA PRO A 170 -2.85 13.86 7.84
C PRO A 170 -3.81 14.37 6.76
N VAL A 171 -3.48 14.19 5.48
CA VAL A 171 -4.30 14.64 4.35
C VAL A 171 -5.57 13.80 4.23
N SER A 172 -5.46 12.48 4.33
CA SER A 172 -6.61 11.58 4.27
C SER A 172 -7.60 11.85 5.40
N TYR A 173 -7.13 12.14 6.62
CA TYR A 173 -7.99 12.44 7.76
C TYR A 173 -8.77 13.77 7.59
N THR A 174 -8.14 14.81 7.04
CA THR A 174 -8.82 16.10 6.78
C THR A 174 -9.86 15.97 5.67
N HIS A 175 -9.61 15.18 4.63
CA HIS A 175 -10.58 14.92 3.56
C HIS A 175 -11.81 14.15 4.04
N LEU A 176 -11.64 13.11 4.85
CA LEU A 176 -12.75 12.33 5.42
C LEU A 176 -13.63 13.22 6.29
N ARG A 177 -13.06 14.06 7.16
CA ARG A 177 -13.82 14.96 8.02
C ARG A 177 -14.56 16.08 7.27
N ALA A 178 -14.02 16.56 6.15
CA ALA A 178 -14.69 17.54 5.31
C ALA A 178 -15.94 16.95 4.62
N HIS A 179 -15.94 15.65 4.28
CA HIS A 179 -17.10 14.97 3.72
C HIS A 179 -18.19 14.69 4.77
N GLU A 180 -17.83 14.39 6.01
CA GLU A 180 -18.79 14.18 7.11
C GLU A 180 -19.50 15.49 7.52
N THR A 181 -18.84 16.62 7.43
CA THR A 181 -19.44 17.94 7.76
C THR A 181 -20.31 18.51 6.66
N SER A 182 -20.25 17.97 5.44
CA SER A 182 -21.08 18.43 4.31
C SER A 182 -22.42 17.69 4.19
N SER A 183 -22.71 16.73 5.08
CA SER A 183 -23.90 15.88 5.05
C SER A 183 -24.91 16.18 6.15
N ASN A 184 -24.83 17.35 6.79
CA ASN A 184 -25.83 17.85 7.76
C ASN A 184 -26.47 19.14 7.27
#